data_ce75e38aee8851d8f4e5955be85b29bb
#
_entry.id   ce75e38aee8851d8f4e5955be85b29bb
#
_cell.length_a   1.000
_cell.length_b   1.000
_cell.length_c   1.000
_cell.angle_alpha   90.00
_cell.angle_beta   90.00
_cell.angle_gamma   90.00
#
_symmetry.space_group_name_H-M   'P 1'
#
loop_
_entity.id
_entity.type
_entity.pdbx_description
1 polymer ?
#
loop_
_entity_poly.entity_id
_entity_poly.type
_entity_poly.pdbx_seq_one_letter_code
_entity_poly.pdbx_strand_id
1 'polypeptide(L)'
;WKTVTAVDVEMIDTAQTLRVDKRHLDKLDATRAGGAIVSTVVDAHEAGLLFVDGVLTERLAPGRHAFWSVGRTIRIAKIDMRPQPLEVTAQELLTKDRVGIRVTLTAFTRIVDPEKAALAAGDVNATLYRLIQFAIREAVAARTLDEILAARHTIDAEVRAYVTNRIGSLGAEVTEI
;
A
#
# COMPACT_ATOMS: atom_id res chain seq x y z
N TRP A 1 -45.80 -30.98 -7.84
CA TRP A 1 -44.75 -31.20 -8.84
C TRP A 1 -44.53 -29.89 -9.56
N LYS A 2 -43.39 -29.23 -9.27
CA LYS A 2 -42.97 -28.05 -10.05
C LYS A 2 -42.22 -28.61 -11.28
N THR A 3 -42.80 -28.51 -12.43
CA THR A 3 -42.17 -28.85 -13.69
C THR A 3 -41.12 -27.79 -13.99
N VAL A 4 -39.83 -28.14 -13.99
CA VAL A 4 -38.77 -27.29 -14.51
C VAL A 4 -38.87 -27.33 -16.01
N THR A 5 -39.36 -26.28 -16.65
CA THR A 5 -39.69 -26.23 -18.06
C THR A 5 -38.54 -25.85 -18.98
N ALA A 6 -37.48 -25.28 -18.46
CA ALA A 6 -36.26 -25.00 -19.23
C ALA A 6 -35.05 -24.86 -18.29
N VAL A 7 -33.94 -25.44 -18.70
CA VAL A 7 -32.62 -25.22 -18.12
C VAL A 7 -31.82 -24.45 -19.16
N ASP A 8 -31.46 -23.22 -18.86
CA ASP A 8 -30.55 -22.43 -19.68
C ASP A 8 -29.12 -22.78 -19.29
N VAL A 9 -28.33 -23.23 -20.20
CA VAL A 9 -26.93 -23.65 -19.98
C VAL A 9 -26.04 -22.72 -20.79
N GLU A 10 -25.25 -21.90 -20.06
CA GLU A 10 -24.22 -21.07 -20.65
C GLU A 10 -22.85 -21.68 -20.40
N MET A 11 -22.10 -21.92 -21.47
CA MET A 11 -20.71 -22.39 -21.40
C MET A 11 -19.77 -21.17 -21.42
N ILE A 12 -18.90 -21.07 -20.41
CA ILE A 12 -17.91 -19.99 -20.31
C ILE A 12 -16.52 -20.60 -20.51
N ASP A 13 -15.81 -20.13 -21.53
CA ASP A 13 -14.40 -20.48 -21.72
C ASP A 13 -13.54 -19.64 -20.74
N THR A 14 -13.24 -20.23 -19.59
CA THR A 14 -12.43 -19.60 -18.55
C THR A 14 -10.95 -19.47 -18.93
N ALA A 15 -10.48 -20.17 -19.99
CA ALA A 15 -9.11 -20.04 -20.47
C ALA A 15 -8.91 -18.69 -21.19
N GLN A 16 -9.91 -18.23 -21.91
CA GLN A 16 -9.87 -16.97 -22.65
C GLN A 16 -10.49 -15.80 -21.87
N THR A 17 -11.41 -16.10 -20.94
CA THR A 17 -12.12 -15.06 -20.17
C THR A 17 -11.55 -14.95 -18.77
N LEU A 18 -10.93 -13.81 -18.46
CA LEU A 18 -10.38 -13.55 -17.13
C LEU A 18 -11.45 -13.00 -16.18
N ARG A 19 -12.25 -12.01 -16.62
CA ARG A 19 -13.26 -11.34 -15.80
C ARG A 19 -14.59 -12.11 -15.80
N VAL A 20 -15.23 -12.13 -14.63
CA VAL A 20 -16.61 -12.60 -14.51
C VAL A 20 -17.55 -11.50 -14.99
N ASP A 21 -18.46 -11.82 -15.92
CA ASP A 21 -19.47 -10.85 -16.40
C ASP A 21 -20.38 -10.42 -15.23
N LYS A 22 -20.75 -9.15 -15.22
CA LYS A 22 -21.63 -8.56 -14.18
C LYS A 22 -22.96 -9.33 -14.05
N ARG A 23 -23.48 -9.87 -15.14
CA ARG A 23 -24.72 -10.69 -15.16
C ARG A 23 -24.60 -11.94 -14.29
N HIS A 24 -23.39 -12.46 -14.11
CA HIS A 24 -23.11 -13.65 -13.30
C HIS A 24 -22.71 -13.34 -11.88
N LEU A 25 -22.25 -12.13 -11.59
CA LEU A 25 -21.80 -11.71 -10.26
C LEU A 25 -22.88 -11.85 -9.18
N ASP A 26 -24.14 -11.65 -9.53
CA ASP A 26 -25.26 -11.74 -8.60
C ASP A 26 -25.77 -13.17 -8.41
N LYS A 27 -25.47 -14.05 -9.38
CA LYS A 27 -25.90 -15.46 -9.40
C LYS A 27 -24.83 -16.40 -8.88
N LEU A 28 -23.56 -16.03 -9.08
CA LEU A 28 -22.38 -16.83 -8.69
C LEU A 28 -21.80 -16.23 -7.39
N ASP A 29 -22.27 -16.75 -6.28
CA ASP A 29 -21.58 -16.56 -5.01
C ASP A 29 -20.29 -17.40 -5.04
N ALA A 30 -19.18 -16.85 -4.48
CA ALA A 30 -17.88 -17.54 -4.40
C ALA A 30 -18.03 -18.95 -3.77
N THR A 31 -18.99 -19.10 -2.86
CA THR A 31 -19.34 -20.38 -2.22
C THR A 31 -19.97 -21.38 -3.19
N ARG A 32 -20.75 -20.92 -4.17
CA ARG A 32 -21.44 -21.79 -5.15
C ARG A 32 -20.55 -22.15 -6.34
N ALA A 33 -19.56 -21.32 -6.62
CA ALA A 33 -18.61 -21.55 -7.71
C ALA A 33 -17.43 -22.47 -7.33
N GLY A 34 -17.47 -23.07 -6.11
CA GLY A 34 -16.48 -24.06 -5.68
C GLY A 34 -15.04 -23.58 -5.67
N GLY A 35 -14.81 -22.29 -5.42
CA GLY A 35 -13.47 -21.69 -5.44
C GLY A 35 -12.95 -21.31 -6.82
N ALA A 36 -13.75 -21.48 -7.88
CA ALA A 36 -13.38 -21.11 -9.25
C ALA A 36 -13.37 -19.58 -9.50
N ILE A 37 -13.83 -18.78 -8.53
CA ILE A 37 -13.94 -17.34 -8.64
C ILE A 37 -13.26 -16.66 -7.45
N VAL A 38 -12.43 -15.66 -7.74
CA VAL A 38 -11.90 -14.72 -6.75
C VAL A 38 -12.61 -13.39 -6.93
N SER A 39 -13.31 -12.93 -5.89
CA SER A 39 -14.02 -11.64 -5.91
C SER A 39 -13.54 -10.70 -4.82
N THR A 40 -13.59 -9.41 -5.10
CA THR A 40 -13.23 -8.36 -4.15
C THR A 40 -14.04 -7.09 -4.42
N VAL A 41 -14.13 -6.25 -3.38
CA VAL A 41 -14.60 -4.87 -3.52
C VAL A 41 -13.39 -3.96 -3.25
N VAL A 42 -13.11 -3.07 -4.17
CA VAL A 42 -12.10 -2.01 -4.04
C VAL A 42 -12.84 -0.74 -3.65
N ASP A 43 -12.51 -0.19 -2.50
CA ASP A 43 -13.13 1.03 -2.00
C ASP A 43 -12.58 2.28 -2.71
N ALA A 44 -13.29 3.42 -2.60
CA ALA A 44 -12.92 4.66 -3.27
C ALA A 44 -11.54 5.20 -2.86
N HIS A 45 -11.09 4.86 -1.66
CA HIS A 45 -9.78 5.25 -1.12
C HIS A 45 -8.69 4.20 -1.32
N GLU A 46 -9.00 3.09 -1.96
CA GLU A 46 -8.07 1.99 -2.23
C GLU A 46 -7.67 1.95 -3.71
N ALA A 47 -6.48 1.47 -3.97
CA ALA A 47 -6.06 0.98 -5.29
C ALA A 47 -6.03 -0.54 -5.26
N GLY A 48 -6.80 -1.18 -6.14
CA GLY A 48 -6.73 -2.62 -6.35
C GLY A 48 -5.65 -2.96 -7.37
N LEU A 49 -4.88 -4.00 -7.12
CA LEU A 49 -3.88 -4.52 -8.05
C LEU A 49 -4.13 -6.00 -8.30
N LEU A 50 -4.37 -6.35 -9.54
CA LEU A 50 -4.61 -7.71 -9.99
C LEU A 50 -3.30 -8.38 -10.38
N PHE A 51 -3.01 -9.51 -9.74
CA PHE A 51 -1.91 -10.39 -10.10
C PHE A 51 -2.47 -11.70 -10.65
N VAL A 52 -2.00 -12.08 -11.83
CA VAL A 52 -2.30 -13.37 -12.47
C VAL A 52 -0.99 -14.14 -12.54
N ASP A 53 -0.96 -15.32 -11.93
CA ASP A 53 0.23 -16.19 -11.85
C ASP A 53 1.49 -15.47 -11.35
N GLY A 54 1.28 -14.56 -10.37
CA GLY A 54 2.34 -13.76 -9.77
C GLY A 54 2.73 -12.49 -10.52
N VAL A 55 2.21 -12.29 -11.73
CA VAL A 55 2.50 -11.10 -12.56
C VAL A 55 1.44 -10.04 -12.34
N LEU A 56 1.87 -8.79 -12.09
CA LEU A 56 0.96 -7.64 -12.05
C LEU A 56 0.39 -7.42 -13.45
N THR A 57 -0.93 -7.55 -13.57
CA THR A 57 -1.63 -7.51 -14.86
C THR A 57 -2.42 -6.22 -15.03
N GLU A 58 -3.07 -5.74 -13.98
CA GLU A 58 -3.99 -4.62 -14.09
C GLU A 58 -4.17 -3.90 -12.76
N ARG A 59 -4.39 -2.56 -12.84
CA ARG A 59 -4.88 -1.74 -11.74
C ARG A 59 -6.41 -1.68 -11.80
N LEU A 60 -7.07 -2.04 -10.71
CA LEU A 60 -8.52 -2.07 -10.58
C LEU A 60 -9.04 -0.73 -10.05
N ALA A 61 -10.02 -0.17 -10.75
CA ALA A 61 -10.76 0.99 -10.27
C ALA A 61 -11.65 0.62 -9.06
N PRO A 62 -12.13 1.60 -8.28
CA PRO A 62 -13.11 1.35 -7.24
C PRO A 62 -14.36 0.63 -7.77
N GLY A 63 -14.84 -0.33 -6.98
CA GLY A 63 -16.00 -1.14 -7.33
C GLY A 63 -15.83 -2.63 -7.07
N ARG A 64 -16.85 -3.40 -7.43
CA ARG A 64 -16.85 -4.87 -7.30
C ARG A 64 -16.18 -5.51 -8.51
N HIS A 65 -15.21 -6.38 -8.26
CA HIS A 65 -14.49 -7.14 -9.30
C HIS A 65 -14.55 -8.61 -8.98
N ALA A 66 -14.60 -9.44 -10.03
CA ALA A 66 -14.50 -10.88 -9.90
C ALA A 66 -13.77 -11.48 -11.12
N PHE A 67 -12.98 -12.50 -10.85
CA PHE A 67 -12.10 -13.14 -11.83
C PHE A 67 -12.19 -14.65 -11.72
N TRP A 68 -12.10 -15.32 -12.88
CA TRP A 68 -12.01 -16.76 -12.94
C TRP A 68 -10.61 -17.22 -12.54
N SER A 69 -10.54 -18.12 -11.55
CA SER A 69 -9.28 -18.70 -11.04
C SER A 69 -9.04 -20.13 -11.53
N VAL A 70 -9.79 -20.57 -12.55
CA VAL A 70 -9.63 -21.90 -13.11
C VAL A 70 -8.34 -21.97 -13.94
N GLY A 71 -7.43 -22.86 -13.56
CA GLY A 71 -6.15 -23.06 -14.25
C GLY A 71 -5.13 -21.93 -14.09
N ARG A 72 -5.39 -20.95 -13.17
CA ARG A 72 -4.49 -19.82 -12.89
C ARG A 72 -4.62 -19.36 -11.45
N THR A 73 -3.59 -18.73 -10.95
CA THR A 73 -3.58 -18.14 -9.60
C THR A 73 -3.96 -16.67 -9.68
N ILE A 74 -5.06 -16.29 -9.04
CA ILE A 74 -5.51 -14.90 -8.95
C ILE A 74 -5.22 -14.38 -7.55
N ARG A 75 -4.49 -13.27 -7.46
CA ARG A 75 -4.27 -12.52 -6.22
C ARG A 75 -4.63 -11.06 -6.45
N ILE A 76 -5.40 -10.50 -5.53
CA ILE A 76 -5.76 -9.08 -5.55
C ILE A 76 -5.16 -8.44 -4.30
N ALA A 77 -4.28 -7.48 -4.50
CA ALA A 77 -3.76 -6.65 -3.43
C ALA A 77 -4.53 -5.34 -3.38
N LYS A 78 -4.91 -4.88 -2.19
CA LYS A 78 -5.56 -3.59 -1.96
C LYS A 78 -4.61 -2.70 -1.18
N ILE A 79 -4.41 -1.50 -1.66
CA ILE A 79 -3.51 -0.51 -1.08
C ILE A 79 -4.31 0.72 -0.73
N ASP A 80 -4.31 1.10 0.55
CA ASP A 80 -4.92 2.34 1.02
C ASP A 80 -4.09 3.55 0.54
N MET A 81 -4.75 4.49 -0.16
CA MET A 81 -4.13 5.67 -0.74
C MET A 81 -4.22 6.90 0.18
N ARG A 82 -4.87 6.77 1.33
CA ARG A 82 -5.00 7.86 2.31
C ARG A 82 -3.69 8.09 3.02
N PRO A 83 -3.43 9.33 3.48
CA PRO A 83 -2.32 9.59 4.40
C PRO A 83 -2.46 8.75 5.66
N GLN A 84 -1.38 8.07 6.06
CA GLN A 84 -1.29 7.25 7.26
C GLN A 84 -0.22 7.84 8.18
N PRO A 85 -0.48 7.94 9.49
CA PRO A 85 0.55 8.35 10.44
C PRO A 85 1.59 7.24 10.60
N LEU A 86 2.84 7.63 10.56
CA LEU A 86 3.98 6.79 10.86
C LEU A 86 4.71 7.39 12.06
N GLU A 87 4.54 6.78 13.23
CA GLU A 87 5.18 7.23 14.45
C GLU A 87 6.59 6.60 14.55
N VAL A 88 7.59 7.45 14.60
CA VAL A 88 8.98 7.04 14.80
C VAL A 88 9.38 7.41 16.21
N THR A 89 9.37 6.41 17.10
CA THR A 89 9.89 6.55 18.45
C THR A 89 11.40 6.60 18.39
N ALA A 90 11.95 7.73 18.79
CA ALA A 90 13.37 7.91 18.77
C ALA A 90 14.03 7.18 19.92
N GLN A 91 15.14 6.59 19.58
CA GLN A 91 16.16 6.13 20.50
C GLN A 91 16.83 7.34 21.16
N GLU A 92 17.53 7.14 22.25
CA GLU A 92 18.38 8.17 22.82
C GLU A 92 19.46 8.54 21.78
N LEU A 93 19.47 9.81 21.40
CA LEU A 93 20.40 10.38 20.44
C LEU A 93 21.34 11.34 21.15
N LEU A 94 22.60 11.39 20.69
CA LEU A 94 23.56 12.35 21.17
C LEU A 94 23.66 13.52 20.20
N THR A 95 23.55 14.72 20.73
CA THR A 95 23.80 15.97 20.00
C THR A 95 25.30 16.16 19.76
N LYS A 96 25.69 17.15 18.95
CA LYS A 96 27.07 17.50 18.65
C LYS A 96 27.88 17.82 19.93
N ASP A 97 27.26 18.44 20.92
CA ASP A 97 27.81 18.76 22.23
C ASP A 97 27.65 17.62 23.26
N ARG A 98 27.29 16.41 22.80
CA ARG A 98 27.19 15.18 23.59
C ARG A 98 26.09 15.19 24.65
N VAL A 99 25.04 15.97 24.45
CA VAL A 99 23.86 15.91 25.31
C VAL A 99 22.96 14.78 24.79
N GLY A 100 22.52 13.90 25.70
CA GLY A 100 21.54 12.86 25.39
C GLY A 100 20.14 13.45 25.31
N ILE A 101 19.48 13.27 24.19
CA ILE A 101 18.10 13.69 23.99
C ILE A 101 17.23 12.54 23.48
N ARG A 102 15.94 12.60 23.79
CA ARG A 102 14.94 11.69 23.24
C ARG A 102 14.02 12.47 22.34
N VAL A 103 13.93 12.06 21.07
CA VAL A 103 13.07 12.70 20.06
C VAL A 103 12.02 11.72 19.62
N THR A 104 10.75 12.09 19.61
CA THR A 104 9.66 11.34 18.96
C THR A 104 9.14 12.20 17.81
N LEU A 105 8.87 11.57 16.69
CA LEU A 105 8.43 12.24 15.47
C LEU A 105 7.26 11.44 14.86
N THR A 106 6.25 12.17 14.40
CA THR A 106 5.15 11.60 13.63
C THR A 106 5.21 12.15 12.22
N ALA A 107 5.37 11.26 11.24
CA ALA A 107 5.30 11.62 9.84
C ALA A 107 3.99 11.11 9.24
N PHE A 108 3.36 11.90 8.38
CA PHE A 108 2.24 11.44 7.57
C PHE A 108 2.75 11.01 6.20
N THR A 109 2.46 9.77 5.85
CA THR A 109 2.92 9.16 4.61
C THR A 109 1.73 8.65 3.82
N ARG A 110 1.79 8.72 2.48
CA ARG A 110 0.79 8.09 1.62
C ARG A 110 1.44 7.39 0.45
N ILE A 111 0.75 6.41 -0.10
CA ILE A 111 1.14 5.77 -1.35
C ILE A 111 0.60 6.62 -2.50
N VAL A 112 1.47 7.00 -3.43
CA VAL A 112 1.12 7.76 -4.65
C VAL A 112 1.19 6.91 -5.91
N ASP A 113 2.04 5.88 -5.89
CA ASP A 113 2.18 4.90 -6.97
C ASP A 113 2.01 3.49 -6.37
N PRO A 114 0.79 2.94 -6.38
CA PRO A 114 0.51 1.64 -5.78
C PRO A 114 1.21 0.48 -6.48
N GLU A 115 1.54 0.62 -7.77
CA GLU A 115 2.24 -0.43 -8.52
C GLU A 115 3.69 -0.52 -8.04
N LYS A 116 4.40 0.61 -7.92
CA LYS A 116 5.74 0.64 -7.34
C LYS A 116 5.75 0.14 -5.91
N ALA A 117 4.78 0.55 -5.09
CA ALA A 117 4.68 0.11 -3.70
C ALA A 117 4.46 -1.41 -3.59
N ALA A 118 3.64 -2.00 -4.45
CA ALA A 118 3.39 -3.43 -4.46
C ALA A 118 4.56 -4.27 -4.99
N LEU A 119 5.38 -3.70 -5.87
CA LEU A 119 6.56 -4.35 -6.46
C LEU A 119 7.85 -4.06 -5.69
N ALA A 120 7.82 -3.09 -4.77
CA ALA A 120 8.96 -2.78 -3.93
C ALA A 120 9.38 -4.02 -3.11
N ALA A 121 10.68 -4.24 -3.03
CA ALA A 121 11.23 -5.30 -2.21
C ALA A 121 11.05 -4.96 -0.73
N GLY A 122 10.11 -5.63 -0.07
CA GLY A 122 9.86 -5.50 1.36
C GLY A 122 8.69 -4.56 1.72
N ASP A 123 8.57 -4.31 3.01
CA ASP A 123 7.54 -3.43 3.56
C ASP A 123 7.94 -1.96 3.39
N VAL A 124 7.13 -1.21 2.64
CA VAL A 124 7.32 0.22 2.39
C VAL A 124 7.33 1.01 3.69
N ASN A 125 6.43 0.70 4.64
CA ASN A 125 6.36 1.38 5.93
C ASN A 125 7.60 1.12 6.79
N ALA A 126 8.10 -0.12 6.80
CA ALA A 126 9.33 -0.45 7.49
C ALA A 126 10.56 0.26 6.89
N THR A 127 10.58 0.43 5.58
CA THR A 127 11.65 1.16 4.89
C THR A 127 11.57 2.65 5.19
N LEU A 128 10.38 3.25 5.14
CA LEU A 128 10.13 4.64 5.53
C LEU A 128 10.55 4.90 6.98
N TYR A 129 10.15 4.03 7.89
CA TYR A 129 10.53 4.11 9.30
C TYR A 129 12.05 4.22 9.48
N ARG A 130 12.81 3.33 8.82
CA ARG A 130 14.28 3.34 8.86
C ARG A 130 14.88 4.62 8.26
N LEU A 131 14.36 5.08 7.12
CA LEU A 131 14.84 6.30 6.48
C LEU A 131 14.63 7.52 7.38
N ILE A 132 13.47 7.63 8.03
CA ILE A 132 13.19 8.70 8.97
C ILE A 132 14.10 8.61 10.20
N GLN A 133 14.34 7.41 10.76
CA GLN A 133 15.28 7.21 11.85
C GLN A 133 16.70 7.68 11.50
N PHE A 134 17.19 7.35 10.31
CA PHE A 134 18.50 7.80 9.85
C PHE A 134 18.55 9.32 9.68
N ALA A 135 17.52 9.90 9.08
CA ALA A 135 17.44 11.34 8.88
C ALA A 135 17.47 12.11 10.20
N ILE A 136 16.69 11.70 11.20
CA ILE A 136 16.66 12.33 12.53
C ILE A 136 18.01 12.20 13.21
N ARG A 137 18.62 11.01 13.17
CA ARG A 137 19.93 10.79 13.79
C ARG A 137 20.98 11.72 13.21
N GLU A 138 21.01 11.86 11.89
CA GLU A 138 21.96 12.73 11.19
C GLU A 138 21.71 14.21 11.55
N ALA A 139 20.44 14.64 11.52
CA ALA A 139 20.05 16.01 11.83
C ALA A 139 20.40 16.40 13.28
N VAL A 140 20.21 15.50 14.24
CA VAL A 140 20.51 15.73 15.67
C VAL A 140 22.02 15.71 15.91
N ALA A 141 22.74 14.75 15.37
CA ALA A 141 24.19 14.63 15.57
C ALA A 141 25.01 15.80 15.00
N ALA A 142 24.45 16.50 14.01
CA ALA A 142 25.07 17.67 13.37
C ALA A 142 24.94 18.96 14.19
N ARG A 143 24.10 19.01 15.25
CA ARG A 143 23.71 20.22 15.99
C ARG A 143 23.93 20.12 17.48
N THR A 144 24.14 21.26 18.11
CA THR A 144 24.09 21.42 19.57
C THR A 144 22.63 21.43 20.05
N LEU A 145 22.41 21.21 21.35
CA LEU A 145 21.09 21.30 21.95
C LEU A 145 20.42 22.65 21.72
N ASP A 146 21.17 23.73 21.89
CA ASP A 146 20.68 25.11 21.71
C ASP A 146 20.25 25.37 20.25
N GLU A 147 21.04 24.87 19.27
CA GLU A 147 20.69 24.94 17.84
C GLU A 147 19.41 24.16 17.53
N ILE A 148 19.22 22.98 18.14
CA ILE A 148 18.02 22.16 17.97
C ILE A 148 16.79 22.90 18.52
N LEU A 149 16.88 23.49 19.71
CA LEU A 149 15.79 24.21 20.35
C LEU A 149 15.41 25.47 19.58
N ALA A 150 16.42 26.18 19.01
CA ALA A 150 16.21 27.39 18.24
C ALA A 150 15.66 27.16 16.83
N ALA A 151 15.93 26.01 16.23
CA ALA A 151 15.70 25.77 14.81
C ALA A 151 14.82 24.51 14.51
N ARG A 152 13.76 24.28 15.30
CA ARG A 152 12.88 23.10 15.14
C ARG A 152 12.38 22.93 13.71
N HIS A 153 11.86 23.98 13.08
CA HIS A 153 11.34 23.94 11.72
C HIS A 153 12.38 23.57 10.65
N THR A 154 13.65 23.82 10.92
CA THR A 154 14.73 23.47 10.00
C THR A 154 14.98 21.97 9.99
N ILE A 155 14.84 21.31 11.15
CA ILE A 155 15.03 19.87 11.28
C ILE A 155 13.92 19.12 10.53
N ASP A 156 12.66 19.55 10.67
CA ASP A 156 11.53 18.97 9.98
C ASP A 156 11.72 19.04 8.45
N ALA A 157 12.16 20.20 7.95
CA ALA A 157 12.43 20.42 6.53
C ALA A 157 13.58 19.52 6.01
N GLU A 158 14.65 19.35 6.78
CA GLU A 158 15.78 18.50 6.39
C GLU A 158 15.44 17.03 6.40
N VAL A 159 14.74 16.56 7.44
CA VAL A 159 14.26 15.18 7.52
C VAL A 159 13.34 14.89 6.35
N ARG A 160 12.40 15.79 6.04
CA ARG A 160 11.52 15.67 4.88
C ARG A 160 12.33 15.59 3.58
N ALA A 161 13.27 16.49 3.35
CA ALA A 161 14.10 16.50 2.14
C ALA A 161 14.92 15.22 2.00
N TYR A 162 15.53 14.75 3.08
CA TYR A 162 16.30 13.51 3.12
C TYR A 162 15.45 12.31 2.71
N VAL A 163 14.24 12.20 3.25
CA VAL A 163 13.32 11.09 2.98
C VAL A 163 12.77 11.19 1.56
N THR A 164 12.29 12.38 1.14
CA THR A 164 11.70 12.59 -0.20
C THR A 164 12.63 12.19 -1.32
N ASN A 165 13.91 12.49 -1.20
CA ASN A 165 14.92 12.15 -2.21
C ASN A 165 15.14 10.63 -2.37
N ARG A 166 14.71 9.81 -1.39
CA ARG A 166 14.96 8.36 -1.35
C ARG A 166 13.73 7.49 -1.53
N ILE A 167 12.54 8.02 -1.27
CA ILE A 167 11.30 7.21 -1.28
C ILE A 167 10.57 7.18 -2.62
N GLY A 168 10.97 8.01 -3.59
CA GLY A 168 10.31 8.06 -4.90
C GLY A 168 10.28 6.72 -5.63
N SER A 169 11.31 5.89 -5.42
CA SER A 169 11.37 4.52 -5.96
C SER A 169 10.39 3.54 -5.29
N LEU A 170 9.89 3.87 -4.11
CA LEU A 170 8.95 3.04 -3.35
C LEU A 170 7.48 3.38 -3.65
N GLY A 171 7.22 4.37 -4.50
CA GLY A 171 5.86 4.81 -4.81
C GLY A 171 5.12 5.47 -3.64
N ALA A 172 5.86 6.00 -2.66
CA ALA A 172 5.31 6.67 -1.49
C ALA A 172 5.79 8.13 -1.42
N GLU A 173 5.10 8.96 -0.64
CA GLU A 173 5.54 10.32 -0.30
C GLU A 173 5.29 10.62 1.17
N VAL A 174 6.04 11.57 1.71
CA VAL A 174 5.81 12.16 3.03
C VAL A 174 5.07 13.48 2.83
N THR A 175 3.87 13.57 3.39
CA THR A 175 3.03 14.77 3.27
C THR A 175 3.33 15.79 4.36
N GLU A 176 3.63 15.30 5.58
CA GLU A 176 3.89 16.14 6.76
C GLU A 176 4.86 15.40 7.71
N ILE A 177 5.64 16.16 8.45
CA ILE A 177 6.52 15.71 9.54
C ILE A 177 6.34 16.65 10.72
#